data_d61973f2f91ff503defd4b9a643577b3
#
_entry.id   d61973f2f91ff503defd4b9a643577b3
#
_cell.length_a   1.000
_cell.length_b   1.000
_cell.length_c   1.000
_cell.angle_alpha   90.00
_cell.angle_beta   90.00
_cell.angle_gamma   90.00
#
_symmetry.space_group_name_H-M   'P 1'
#
loop_
_entity.id
_entity.type
_entity.pdbx_description
1 polymer ?
#
loop_
_entity_poly.entity_id
_entity_poly.type
_entity_poly.pdbx_seq_one_letter_code
_entity_poly.pdbx_strand_id
1 'polypeptide(L)'
;MRIWRHDFRKPSSNTEVWYDLMEDYPLIEASFLEQYGLRLSEVDMSWREFSDLLSCLSADTALGRVVAIRSETDGEVLKNFTKGQKEIREEWLKNHRREQTEAEYDASMQALLAMALA
;
A
#
# COMPACT_ATOMS: atom_id res chain seq x y z
N MET A 1 -13.11 -9.54 5.59
CA MET A 1 -11.71 -9.93 5.45
C MET A 1 -10.87 -8.76 4.99
N ARG A 2 -9.68 -8.69 5.47
CA ARG A 2 -8.79 -7.56 5.20
C ARG A 2 -7.79 -7.94 4.12
N ILE A 3 -8.02 -7.48 2.92
CA ILE A 3 -7.19 -7.83 1.76
C ILE A 3 -5.75 -7.45 1.98
N TRP A 4 -5.53 -6.23 2.40
CA TRP A 4 -4.18 -5.71 2.56
C TRP A 4 -3.48 -6.27 3.81
N ARG A 5 -4.23 -6.81 4.76
CA ARG A 5 -3.64 -7.53 5.88
C ARG A 5 -2.95 -8.79 5.39
N HIS A 6 -3.59 -9.47 4.45
CA HIS A 6 -3.02 -10.65 3.83
C HIS A 6 -1.72 -10.29 3.11
N ASP A 7 -1.77 -9.20 2.34
CA ASP A 7 -0.60 -8.71 1.63
C ASP A 7 0.52 -8.32 2.58
N PHE A 8 0.16 -7.65 3.67
CA PHE A 8 1.12 -7.20 4.67
C PHE A 8 1.86 -8.37 5.32
N ARG A 9 1.17 -9.48 5.53
CA ARG A 9 1.74 -10.65 6.20
C ARG A 9 2.58 -11.53 5.30
N LYS A 10 2.44 -11.40 4.02
CA LYS A 10 3.19 -12.21 3.07
C LYS A 10 4.38 -11.42 2.55
N PRO A 11 5.55 -11.67 3.07
CA PRO A 11 6.73 -10.95 2.61
C PRO A 11 7.25 -11.44 1.25
N SER A 12 6.47 -12.20 0.54
CA SER A 12 6.89 -12.70 -0.75
C SER A 12 7.06 -11.57 -1.76
N SER A 13 7.87 -11.80 -2.75
CA SER A 13 8.15 -10.82 -3.79
C SER A 13 6.90 -10.44 -4.59
N ASN A 14 5.87 -11.27 -4.54
CA ASN A 14 4.63 -11.01 -5.28
C ASN A 14 3.62 -10.21 -4.50
N THR A 15 3.93 -9.90 -3.25
CA THR A 15 3.03 -9.11 -2.42
C THR A 15 3.10 -7.67 -2.85
N GLU A 16 2.00 -7.17 -3.34
CA GLU A 16 1.89 -5.78 -3.69
C GLU A 16 1.33 -5.00 -2.52
N VAL A 17 2.08 -4.03 -2.07
CA VAL A 17 1.65 -3.14 -1.01
C VAL A 17 1.12 -1.88 -1.67
N TRP A 18 -0.12 -1.57 -1.38
CA TRP A 18 -0.84 -0.47 -2.01
C TRP A 18 -0.88 0.79 -1.16
N TYR A 19 0.06 0.92 -0.25
CA TYR A 19 0.23 2.13 0.53
C TYR A 19 1.70 2.32 0.86
N ASP A 20 2.06 3.56 1.18
CA ASP A 20 3.41 3.92 1.62
C ASP A 20 3.30 4.50 3.02
N LEU A 21 4.06 3.95 3.95
CA LEU A 21 3.95 4.33 5.36
C LEU A 21 4.17 5.83 5.58
N MET A 22 5.14 6.40 4.89
CA MET A 22 5.47 7.82 5.06
C MET A 22 4.51 8.73 4.30
N GLU A 23 4.28 8.42 3.03
CA GLU A 23 3.41 9.25 2.18
C GLU A 23 1.97 9.24 2.66
N ASP A 24 1.50 8.09 3.10
CA ASP A 24 0.11 7.90 3.48
C ASP A 24 -0.12 8.00 4.99
N TYR A 25 0.87 8.50 5.73
CA TYR A 25 0.73 8.60 7.18
C TYR A 25 -0.52 9.36 7.62
N PRO A 26 -0.89 10.47 7.00
CA PRO A 26 -2.13 11.15 7.36
C PRO A 26 -3.39 10.26 7.20
N LEU A 27 -3.41 9.40 6.20
CA LEU A 27 -4.50 8.45 6.02
C LEU A 27 -4.48 7.38 7.12
N ILE A 28 -3.30 6.96 7.53
CA ILE A 28 -3.13 6.01 8.62
C ILE A 28 -3.61 6.62 9.92
N GLU A 29 -3.23 7.85 10.20
CA GLU A 29 -3.67 8.56 11.39
C GLU A 29 -5.20 8.67 11.45
N ALA A 30 -5.80 9.08 10.34
CA ALA A 30 -7.26 9.20 10.25
C ALA A 30 -7.93 7.85 10.45
N SER A 31 -7.36 6.79 9.88
CA SER A 31 -7.92 5.45 9.98
C SER A 31 -7.86 4.90 11.42
N PHE A 32 -6.77 5.16 12.11
CA PHE A 32 -6.65 4.77 13.52
C PHE A 32 -7.69 5.50 14.37
N LEU A 33 -7.91 6.78 14.09
CA LEU A 33 -8.91 7.55 14.79
C LEU A 33 -10.32 7.02 14.50
N GLU A 34 -10.60 6.73 13.22
CA GLU A 34 -11.91 6.20 12.83
C GLU A 34 -12.21 4.86 13.47
N GLN A 35 -11.28 3.94 13.39
CA GLN A 35 -11.53 2.56 13.79
C GLN A 35 -11.28 2.31 15.29
N TYR A 36 -10.23 2.90 15.83
CA TYR A 36 -9.80 2.61 17.20
C TYR A 36 -10.01 3.76 18.17
N GLY A 37 -10.35 4.93 17.67
CA GLY A 37 -10.45 6.11 18.52
C GLY A 37 -9.10 6.57 19.04
N LEU A 38 -8.01 6.18 18.40
CA LEU A 38 -6.66 6.52 18.83
C LEU A 38 -6.07 7.64 17.98
N ARG A 39 -5.54 8.65 18.63
CA ARG A 39 -4.79 9.71 17.98
C ARG A 39 -3.32 9.35 18.06
N LEU A 40 -2.74 8.98 16.93
CA LEU A 40 -1.34 8.52 16.90
C LEU A 40 -0.37 9.56 17.43
N SER A 41 -0.69 10.84 17.30
CA SER A 41 0.15 11.91 17.83
C SER A 41 0.14 12.00 19.35
N GLU A 42 -0.82 11.36 20.01
CA GLU A 42 -1.01 11.48 21.45
C GLU A 42 -0.79 10.18 22.21
N VAL A 43 -0.63 9.07 21.50
CA VAL A 43 -0.44 7.77 22.14
C VAL A 43 1.00 7.32 21.96
N ASP A 44 1.46 6.54 22.92
CA ASP A 44 2.77 5.93 22.88
C ASP A 44 2.57 4.43 22.75
N MET A 45 3.02 3.87 21.62
CA MET A 45 2.87 2.44 21.40
C MET A 45 4.11 1.89 20.70
N SER A 46 4.35 0.60 20.91
CA SER A 46 5.47 -0.06 20.27
C SER A 46 5.23 -0.23 18.77
N TRP A 47 6.30 -0.45 18.03
CA TRP A 47 6.19 -0.74 16.60
C TRP A 47 5.32 -1.96 16.37
N ARG A 48 5.44 -2.97 17.21
CA ARG A 48 4.66 -4.19 17.09
C ARG A 48 3.16 -3.92 17.24
N GLU A 49 2.78 -3.15 18.25
CA GLU A 49 1.38 -2.76 18.44
C GLU A 49 0.87 -1.98 17.25
N PHE A 50 1.65 -1.01 16.81
CA PHE A 50 1.30 -0.21 15.64
C PHE A 50 1.10 -1.08 14.41
N SER A 51 2.02 -1.99 14.15
CA SER A 51 1.95 -2.88 12.99
C SER A 51 0.72 -3.79 13.05
N ASP A 52 0.43 -4.32 14.23
CA ASP A 52 -0.73 -5.19 14.41
C ASP A 52 -2.03 -4.43 14.17
N LEU A 53 -2.13 -3.23 14.73
CA LEU A 53 -3.32 -2.41 14.54
C LEU A 53 -3.47 -1.94 13.09
N LEU A 54 -2.37 -1.61 12.46
CA LEU A 54 -2.37 -1.23 11.05
C LEU A 54 -2.88 -2.37 10.18
N SER A 55 -2.41 -3.58 10.41
CA SER A 55 -2.82 -4.75 9.63
C SER A 55 -4.28 -5.13 9.88
N CYS A 56 -4.90 -4.63 10.92
CA CYS A 56 -6.29 -4.91 11.26
C CYS A 56 -7.26 -3.82 10.87
N LEU A 57 -6.80 -2.77 10.18
CA LEU A 57 -7.70 -1.73 9.71
C LEU A 57 -8.67 -2.31 8.67
N SER A 58 -9.92 -1.86 8.72
CA SER A 58 -10.93 -2.35 7.80
C SER A 58 -10.91 -1.59 6.48
N ALA A 59 -11.57 -2.15 5.49
CA ALA A 59 -11.68 -1.52 4.17
C ALA A 59 -12.47 -0.21 4.19
N ASP A 60 -13.23 0.02 5.25
CA ASP A 60 -14.07 1.23 5.36
C ASP A 60 -13.33 2.43 5.92
N THR A 61 -12.10 2.25 6.38
CA THR A 61 -11.30 3.37 6.87
C THR A 61 -10.77 4.22 5.70
N ALA A 62 -10.27 5.40 6.02
CA ALA A 62 -9.71 6.29 5.01
C ALA A 62 -8.62 5.59 4.19
N LEU A 63 -7.69 4.92 4.87
CA LEU A 63 -6.64 4.18 4.18
C LEU A 63 -7.22 3.01 3.38
N GLY A 64 -8.13 2.26 3.97
CA GLY A 64 -8.74 1.11 3.31
C GLY A 64 -9.44 1.49 2.02
N ARG A 65 -10.17 2.60 2.03
CA ARG A 65 -10.86 3.08 0.82
C ARG A 65 -9.88 3.47 -0.28
N VAL A 66 -8.79 4.14 0.08
CA VAL A 66 -7.77 4.54 -0.89
C VAL A 66 -7.05 3.32 -1.45
N VAL A 67 -6.71 2.36 -0.61
CA VAL A 67 -6.09 1.11 -1.05
C VAL A 67 -7.00 0.37 -2.04
N ALA A 68 -8.30 0.31 -1.76
CA ALA A 68 -9.25 -0.33 -2.66
C ALA A 68 -9.29 0.35 -4.03
N ILE A 69 -9.25 1.68 -4.05
CA ILE A 69 -9.23 2.44 -5.31
C ILE A 69 -7.95 2.15 -6.09
N ARG A 70 -6.82 2.17 -5.41
CA ARG A 70 -5.51 1.96 -6.05
C ARG A 70 -5.36 0.56 -6.62
N SER A 71 -5.91 -0.43 -5.94
CA SER A 71 -5.71 -1.84 -6.27
C SER A 71 -6.78 -2.43 -7.19
N GLU A 72 -7.79 -1.66 -7.56
CA GLU A 72 -8.89 -2.16 -8.38
C GLU A 72 -8.41 -2.56 -9.77
N THR A 73 -8.84 -3.73 -10.22
CA THR A 73 -8.48 -4.25 -11.55
C THR A 73 -9.70 -4.58 -12.40
N ASP A 74 -10.90 -4.59 -11.81
CA ASP A 74 -12.11 -4.89 -12.55
C ASP A 74 -12.47 -3.73 -13.48
N GLY A 75 -12.49 -4.01 -14.81
CA GLY A 75 -12.77 -2.99 -15.80
C GLY A 75 -14.12 -2.31 -15.65
N GLU A 76 -15.13 -3.05 -15.18
CA GLU A 76 -16.44 -2.46 -14.97
C GLU A 76 -16.43 -1.46 -13.83
N VAL A 77 -15.72 -1.77 -12.76
CA VAL A 77 -15.59 -0.87 -11.63
C VAL A 77 -14.79 0.37 -12.04
N LEU A 78 -13.69 0.14 -12.76
CA LEU A 78 -12.83 1.24 -13.22
C LEU A 78 -13.57 2.22 -14.12
N LYS A 79 -14.45 1.71 -14.98
CA LYS A 79 -15.28 2.56 -15.84
C LYS A 79 -16.15 3.52 -15.05
N ASN A 80 -16.59 3.07 -13.89
CA ASN A 80 -17.52 3.84 -13.06
C ASN A 80 -16.83 4.70 -12.01
N PHE A 81 -15.52 4.72 -12.01
CA PHE A 81 -14.77 5.58 -11.09
C PHE A 81 -15.05 7.05 -11.39
N THR A 82 -15.15 7.85 -10.34
CA THR A 82 -15.21 9.31 -10.48
C THR A 82 -13.84 9.80 -10.95
N LYS A 83 -13.80 11.05 -11.40
CA LYS A 83 -12.56 11.68 -11.82
C LYS A 83 -11.50 11.64 -10.70
N GLY A 84 -11.94 11.95 -9.47
CA GLY A 84 -11.05 11.93 -8.32
C GLY A 84 -10.48 10.54 -8.04
N GLN A 85 -11.30 9.51 -8.15
CA GLN A 85 -10.87 8.14 -7.94
C GLN A 85 -9.85 7.71 -9.00
N LYS A 86 -10.09 8.08 -10.25
CA LYS A 86 -9.16 7.79 -11.34
C LYS A 86 -7.82 8.47 -11.10
N GLU A 87 -7.84 9.72 -10.65
CA GLU A 87 -6.62 10.46 -10.35
C GLU A 87 -5.81 9.80 -9.22
N ILE A 88 -6.48 9.37 -8.17
CA ILE A 88 -5.83 8.68 -7.05
C ILE A 88 -5.11 7.44 -7.55
N ARG A 89 -5.80 6.64 -8.34
CA ARG A 89 -5.24 5.39 -8.85
C ARG A 89 -4.08 5.64 -9.83
N GLU A 90 -4.27 6.56 -10.75
CA GLU A 90 -3.25 6.86 -11.77
C GLU A 90 -1.99 7.44 -11.15
N GLU A 91 -2.14 8.32 -10.19
CA GLU A 91 -1.00 8.92 -9.49
C GLU A 91 -0.19 7.86 -8.75
N TRP A 92 -0.88 6.96 -8.05
CA TRP A 92 -0.19 5.88 -7.35
C TRP A 92 0.57 4.98 -8.32
N LEU A 93 -0.10 4.53 -9.38
CA LEU A 93 0.52 3.65 -10.36
C LEU A 93 1.70 4.30 -11.07
N LYS A 94 1.56 5.58 -11.39
CA LYS A 94 2.63 6.33 -12.05
C LYS A 94 3.87 6.39 -11.17
N ASN A 95 3.69 6.74 -9.91
CA ASN A 95 4.82 6.94 -8.99
C ASN A 95 5.46 5.62 -8.56
N HIS A 96 4.65 4.61 -8.28
CA HIS A 96 5.15 3.36 -7.70
C HIS A 96 5.52 2.32 -8.76
N ARG A 97 4.89 2.38 -9.91
CA ARG A 97 5.31 1.52 -11.03
C ARG A 97 6.71 1.89 -11.49
N ARG A 98 7.02 3.18 -11.50
CA ARG A 98 8.36 3.65 -11.86
C ARG A 98 9.39 3.11 -10.88
N GLU A 99 9.11 3.17 -9.61
CA GLU A 99 10.00 2.65 -8.58
C GLU A 99 10.21 1.14 -8.73
N GLN A 100 9.15 0.41 -8.96
CA GLN A 100 9.23 -1.03 -9.18
C GLN A 100 10.05 -1.36 -10.41
N THR A 101 9.83 -0.60 -11.48
CA THR A 101 10.56 -0.82 -12.72
C THR A 101 12.06 -0.63 -12.52
N GLU A 102 12.45 0.40 -11.79
CA GLU A 102 13.87 0.65 -11.49
C GLU A 102 14.44 -0.48 -10.64
N ALA A 103 13.71 -0.91 -9.61
CA ALA A 103 14.14 -1.99 -8.75
C ALA A 103 14.27 -3.30 -9.53
N GLU A 104 13.31 -3.58 -10.41
CA GLU A 104 13.34 -4.77 -11.25
C GLU A 104 14.51 -4.71 -12.21
N TYR A 105 14.76 -3.56 -12.78
CA TYR A 105 15.88 -3.35 -13.69
C TYR A 105 17.19 -3.59 -12.96
N ASP A 106 17.37 -3.02 -11.79
CA ASP A 106 18.58 -3.20 -10.98
C ASP A 106 18.79 -4.68 -10.62
N ALA A 107 17.73 -5.36 -10.21
CA ALA A 107 17.79 -6.76 -9.89
C ALA A 107 18.19 -7.60 -11.10
N SER A 108 17.63 -7.27 -12.26
CA SER A 108 17.95 -7.96 -13.50
C SER A 108 19.39 -7.73 -13.91
N MET A 109 19.89 -6.51 -13.75
CA MET A 109 21.27 -6.18 -14.06
C MET A 109 22.23 -6.94 -13.12
N GLN A 110 21.91 -6.98 -11.83
CA GLN A 110 22.71 -7.71 -10.88
C GLN A 110 22.75 -9.20 -11.20
N ALA A 111 21.62 -9.77 -11.58
CA ALA A 111 21.54 -11.17 -11.96
C ALA A 111 22.38 -11.45 -13.21
N LEU A 112 22.32 -10.58 -14.19
CA LEU A 112 23.11 -10.72 -15.41
C LEU A 112 24.59 -10.63 -15.12
N LEU A 113 25.01 -9.69 -14.27
CA LEU A 113 26.40 -9.55 -13.87
C LEU A 113 26.88 -10.79 -13.12
N ALA A 114 26.07 -11.32 -12.24
CA ALA A 114 26.40 -12.53 -11.50
C ALA A 114 26.60 -13.72 -12.44
N MET A 115 25.75 -13.84 -13.44
CA MET A 115 25.86 -14.89 -14.44
C MET A 115 27.11 -14.73 -15.31
N ALA A 116 27.43 -13.50 -15.66
CA ALA A 116 28.58 -13.20 -16.50
C ALA A 116 29.90 -13.47 -15.77
N LEU A 117 29.90 -13.31 -14.45
CA LEU A 117 31.11 -13.51 -13.64
C LEU A 117 31.25 -14.94 -13.10
N ALA A 118 30.22 -15.74 -13.26
CA ALA A 118 30.23 -17.11 -12.74
C ALA A 118 31.10 -18.07 -13.56
#